data_93f6a8820fef200fcbf3f5868fde7922
#
_entry.id   93f6a8820fef200fcbf3f5868fde7922
#
_cell.length_a   1.000
_cell.length_b   1.000
_cell.length_c   1.000
_cell.angle_alpha   90.00
_cell.angle_beta   90.00
_cell.angle_gamma   90.00
#
_symmetry.space_group_name_H-M   'P 1'
#
loop_
_entity.id
_entity.type
_entity.pdbx_description
1 polymer ?
#
loop_
_entity_poly.entity_id
_entity_poly.type
_entity_poly.pdbx_seq_one_letter_code
_entity_poly.pdbx_strand_id
1 'polypeptide(L)'
;MQNGSFAVSSQSYASGQKEYSTYKIWYPSDMANSGKKYPLVIMANGTGITFDKYEPVFEHLASWGFIVVGNNDKSAMFGKSTSETLDFALALNQDRNSPFFNKINSQQIGVAGHSQGGMGAVSAAIYYPNSHLYKAVFSVSAGHDEVAKLKVPYFLMTGTTGAEKFLANPEKTLSQFNGLNNNGLSVLARRKDTGHGEMLYMGNGYMVAWFMYHLQNDQQAGQA
;
A
#
# COMPACT_ATOMS: atom_id res chain seq x y z
N MET A 1 -7.80 9.82 -13.47
CA MET A 1 -7.25 10.62 -12.36
C MET A 1 -6.07 11.41 -12.89
N GLN A 2 -5.85 12.60 -12.35
CA GLN A 2 -4.71 13.42 -12.73
C GLN A 2 -3.45 12.93 -12.02
N ASN A 3 -2.35 12.79 -12.75
CA ASN A 3 -1.05 12.50 -12.15
C ASN A 3 -0.56 13.70 -11.33
N GLY A 4 0.29 13.41 -10.35
CA GLY A 4 1.05 14.42 -9.63
C GLY A 4 2.13 15.07 -10.51
N SER A 5 2.90 15.96 -9.91
CA SER A 5 3.88 16.80 -10.61
C SER A 5 5.22 16.12 -10.92
N PHE A 6 5.48 14.93 -10.34
CA PHE A 6 6.76 14.26 -10.52
C PHE A 6 6.74 13.33 -11.75
N ALA A 7 7.78 13.40 -12.57
CA ALA A 7 8.11 12.33 -13.50
C ALA A 7 8.52 11.08 -12.70
N VAL A 8 8.21 9.90 -13.21
CA VAL A 8 8.39 8.63 -12.50
C VAL A 8 9.44 7.76 -13.19
N SER A 9 10.31 7.18 -12.40
CA SER A 9 11.25 6.12 -12.79
C SER A 9 10.99 4.86 -12.00
N SER A 10 11.44 3.72 -12.53
CA SER A 10 11.37 2.46 -11.80
C SER A 10 12.66 1.65 -11.93
N GLN A 11 12.91 0.79 -10.94
CA GLN A 11 14.07 -0.10 -10.89
C GLN A 11 13.69 -1.44 -10.25
N SER A 12 14.19 -2.54 -10.84
CA SER A 12 13.96 -3.90 -10.33
C SER A 12 15.21 -4.46 -9.63
N TYR A 13 14.98 -5.31 -8.64
CA TYR A 13 16.01 -6.00 -7.87
C TYR A 13 15.66 -7.47 -7.69
N ALA A 14 16.65 -8.34 -7.67
CA ALA A 14 16.45 -9.74 -7.26
C ALA A 14 16.07 -9.79 -5.77
N SER A 15 15.06 -10.58 -5.42
CA SER A 15 14.62 -10.70 -4.02
C SER A 15 15.52 -11.62 -3.18
N GLY A 16 16.14 -12.62 -3.80
CA GLY A 16 16.82 -13.71 -3.09
C GLY A 16 15.87 -14.66 -2.34
N GLN A 17 14.56 -14.45 -2.42
CA GLN A 17 13.55 -15.28 -1.76
C GLN A 17 13.18 -16.50 -2.63
N LYS A 18 12.68 -17.57 -1.99
CA LYS A 18 12.24 -18.77 -2.70
C LYS A 18 10.86 -18.63 -3.31
N GLU A 19 9.97 -17.90 -2.63
CA GLU A 19 8.56 -17.75 -2.97
C GLU A 19 8.32 -16.72 -4.07
N TYR A 20 9.22 -15.76 -4.22
CA TYR A 20 9.17 -14.71 -5.25
C TYR A 20 10.58 -14.20 -5.59
N SER A 21 10.77 -13.78 -6.82
CA SER A 21 12.11 -13.53 -7.37
C SER A 21 12.51 -12.06 -7.46
N THR A 22 11.53 -11.13 -7.38
CA THR A 22 11.77 -9.74 -7.77
C THR A 22 11.06 -8.75 -6.85
N TYR A 23 11.80 -7.71 -6.44
CA TYR A 23 11.25 -6.44 -5.99
C TYR A 23 11.31 -5.42 -7.13
N LYS A 24 10.33 -4.51 -7.21
CA LYS A 24 10.37 -3.35 -8.10
C LYS A 24 9.96 -2.10 -7.34
N ILE A 25 10.68 -1.01 -7.61
CA ILE A 25 10.51 0.29 -6.96
C ILE A 25 10.13 1.32 -8.01
N TRP A 26 9.12 2.13 -7.73
CA TRP A 26 8.73 3.32 -8.49
C TRP A 26 8.98 4.56 -7.63
N TYR A 27 9.51 5.61 -8.22
CA TYR A 27 9.96 6.78 -7.47
C TYR A 27 10.04 8.03 -8.35
N PRO A 28 9.99 9.25 -7.76
CA PRO A 28 10.25 10.49 -8.50
C PRO A 28 11.62 10.48 -9.18
N SER A 29 11.66 10.73 -10.49
CA SER A 29 12.88 10.59 -11.30
C SER A 29 14.02 11.51 -10.85
N ASP A 30 13.69 12.66 -10.26
CA ASP A 30 14.65 13.64 -9.73
C ASP A 30 15.09 13.37 -8.28
N MET A 31 14.62 12.27 -7.68
CA MET A 31 14.84 11.93 -6.28
C MET A 31 16.32 12.02 -5.87
N ALA A 32 17.23 11.53 -6.72
CA ALA A 32 18.66 11.48 -6.42
C ALA A 32 19.22 12.90 -6.12
N ASN A 33 18.75 13.91 -6.85
CA ASN A 33 19.25 15.29 -6.79
C ASN A 33 18.45 16.18 -5.85
N SER A 34 17.33 15.72 -5.31
CA SER A 34 16.37 16.57 -4.59
C SER A 34 16.81 17.01 -3.18
N GLY A 35 17.79 16.37 -2.57
CA GLY A 35 18.14 16.58 -1.15
C GLY A 35 17.04 16.18 -0.15
N LYS A 36 15.87 15.73 -0.63
CA LYS A 36 14.69 15.40 0.19
C LYS A 36 14.63 13.91 0.51
N LYS A 37 13.88 13.59 1.56
CA LYS A 37 13.39 12.24 1.84
C LYS A 37 11.92 12.13 1.42
N TYR A 38 11.54 10.96 0.94
CA TYR A 38 10.20 10.69 0.43
C TYR A 38 9.49 9.66 1.31
N PRO A 39 8.19 9.78 1.52
CA PRO A 39 7.42 8.73 2.17
C PRO A 39 7.41 7.45 1.33
N LEU A 40 7.29 6.31 2.03
CA LEU A 40 7.32 4.98 1.44
C LEU A 40 5.93 4.36 1.49
N VAL A 41 5.51 3.74 0.39
CA VAL A 41 4.31 2.88 0.35
C VAL A 41 4.70 1.48 -0.11
N ILE A 42 4.36 0.47 0.69
CA ILE A 42 4.51 -0.94 0.33
C ILE A 42 3.19 -1.45 -0.22
N MET A 43 3.23 -2.15 -1.37
CA MET A 43 2.04 -2.72 -2.00
C MET A 43 2.06 -4.25 -1.94
N ALA A 44 0.98 -4.83 -1.42
CA ALA A 44 0.74 -6.27 -1.35
C ALA A 44 -0.20 -6.74 -2.48
N ASN A 45 0.18 -7.82 -3.17
CA ASN A 45 -0.51 -8.31 -4.35
C ASN A 45 -1.76 -9.14 -4.02
N GLY A 46 -2.75 -9.12 -4.90
CA GLY A 46 -3.87 -10.05 -4.90
C GLY A 46 -3.47 -11.46 -5.35
N THR A 47 -4.38 -12.40 -5.19
CA THR A 47 -4.16 -13.82 -5.51
C THR A 47 -3.76 -14.02 -6.97
N GLY A 48 -2.63 -14.68 -7.18
CA GLY A 48 -2.18 -15.10 -8.50
C GLY A 48 -1.65 -13.98 -9.40
N ILE A 49 -1.60 -12.74 -8.94
CA ILE A 49 -1.11 -11.58 -9.71
C ILE A 49 0.13 -10.96 -9.05
N THR A 50 0.90 -10.23 -9.84
CA THR A 50 2.17 -9.62 -9.44
C THR A 50 2.10 -8.10 -9.57
N PHE A 51 3.15 -7.40 -9.18
CA PHE A 51 3.24 -5.94 -9.28
C PHE A 51 2.95 -5.41 -10.70
N ASP A 52 3.20 -6.19 -11.75
CA ASP A 52 2.96 -5.76 -13.15
C ASP A 52 1.50 -5.35 -13.40
N LYS A 53 0.56 -6.01 -12.70
CA LYS A 53 -0.86 -5.65 -12.79
C LYS A 53 -1.17 -4.30 -12.16
N TYR A 54 -0.34 -3.86 -11.22
CA TYR A 54 -0.54 -2.66 -10.42
C TYR A 54 0.29 -1.45 -10.88
N GLU A 55 1.11 -1.59 -11.92
CA GLU A 55 2.02 -0.52 -12.37
C GLU A 55 1.35 0.85 -12.50
N PRO A 56 0.16 1.00 -13.11
CA PRO A 56 -0.50 2.31 -13.19
C PRO A 56 -0.81 2.94 -11.82
N VAL A 57 -1.07 2.10 -10.82
CA VAL A 57 -1.33 2.56 -9.43
C VAL A 57 -0.02 3.03 -8.78
N PHE A 58 1.06 2.29 -9.00
CA PHE A 58 2.39 2.60 -8.45
C PHE A 58 2.96 3.88 -9.08
N GLU A 59 2.85 4.01 -10.40
CA GLU A 59 3.24 5.22 -11.13
C GLU A 59 2.44 6.44 -10.66
N HIS A 60 1.14 6.26 -10.46
CA HIS A 60 0.30 7.35 -9.95
C HIS A 60 0.74 7.79 -8.56
N LEU A 61 0.93 6.87 -7.60
CA LEU A 61 1.47 7.20 -6.27
C LEU A 61 2.83 7.88 -6.36
N ALA A 62 3.76 7.35 -7.16
CA ALA A 62 5.09 7.92 -7.30
C ALA A 62 5.06 9.33 -7.92
N SER A 63 4.11 9.61 -8.83
CA SER A 63 3.91 10.94 -9.40
C SER A 63 3.47 11.99 -8.36
N TRP A 64 2.93 11.56 -7.22
CA TRP A 64 2.58 12.40 -6.07
C TRP A 64 3.67 12.46 -4.99
N GLY A 65 4.88 11.97 -5.31
CA GLY A 65 6.04 12.10 -4.45
C GLY A 65 6.22 10.97 -3.43
N PHE A 66 5.73 9.79 -3.73
CA PHE A 66 6.00 8.59 -2.94
C PHE A 66 7.10 7.73 -3.56
N ILE A 67 7.86 7.02 -2.75
CA ILE A 67 8.58 5.83 -3.15
C ILE A 67 7.63 4.66 -2.93
N VAL A 68 7.37 3.86 -3.97
CA VAL A 68 6.43 2.74 -3.92
C VAL A 68 7.18 1.44 -4.22
N VAL A 69 7.01 0.43 -3.39
CA VAL A 69 7.69 -0.86 -3.57
C VAL A 69 6.68 -2.00 -3.59
N GLY A 70 6.79 -2.81 -4.61
CA GLY A 70 6.07 -4.07 -4.75
C GLY A 70 7.02 -5.24 -4.97
N ASN A 71 6.48 -6.45 -4.87
CA ASN A 71 7.17 -7.69 -5.20
C ASN A 71 6.33 -8.53 -6.18
N ASN A 72 6.87 -9.65 -6.68
CA ASN A 72 6.11 -10.54 -7.54
C ASN A 72 5.57 -11.80 -6.82
N ASP A 73 5.38 -11.73 -5.50
CA ASP A 73 4.68 -12.77 -4.75
C ASP A 73 3.20 -12.85 -5.17
N LYS A 74 2.73 -14.05 -5.47
CA LYS A 74 1.34 -14.34 -5.86
C LYS A 74 0.46 -14.75 -4.69
N SER A 75 1.00 -14.77 -3.47
CA SER A 75 0.34 -15.28 -2.26
C SER A 75 0.62 -14.42 -1.02
N ALA A 76 0.31 -13.14 -1.09
CA ALA A 76 0.67 -12.16 -0.05
C ALA A 76 -0.25 -12.12 1.18
N MET A 77 -1.26 -13.00 1.29
CA MET A 77 -2.34 -12.97 2.30
C MET A 77 -1.85 -12.79 3.75
N PHE A 78 -0.77 -13.49 4.12
CA PHE A 78 -0.28 -13.49 5.48
C PHE A 78 0.69 -12.35 5.82
N GLY A 79 1.01 -11.50 4.83
CA GLY A 79 1.84 -10.32 5.04
C GLY A 79 3.34 -10.57 5.11
N LYS A 80 3.83 -11.82 4.99
CA LYS A 80 5.26 -12.14 5.07
C LYS A 80 6.05 -11.39 4.01
N SER A 81 5.72 -11.60 2.73
CA SER A 81 6.41 -10.94 1.62
C SER A 81 6.26 -9.41 1.65
N THR A 82 5.16 -8.90 2.21
CA THR A 82 4.94 -7.47 2.43
C THR A 82 5.91 -6.91 3.48
N SER A 83 6.09 -7.62 4.60
CA SER A 83 7.05 -7.27 5.63
C SER A 83 8.50 -7.33 5.11
N GLU A 84 8.85 -8.39 4.37
CA GLU A 84 10.17 -8.54 3.74
C GLU A 84 10.45 -7.44 2.70
N THR A 85 9.41 -6.96 1.99
CA THR A 85 9.52 -5.84 1.05
C THR A 85 9.84 -4.52 1.78
N LEU A 86 9.28 -4.31 2.98
CA LEU A 86 9.65 -3.17 3.82
C LEU A 86 11.11 -3.27 4.26
N ASP A 87 11.55 -4.43 4.75
CA ASP A 87 12.94 -4.62 5.20
C ASP A 87 13.93 -4.39 4.04
N PHE A 88 13.61 -4.89 2.83
CA PHE A 88 14.38 -4.63 1.63
C PHE A 88 14.50 -3.13 1.32
N ALA A 89 13.39 -2.39 1.34
CA ALA A 89 13.40 -0.95 1.08
C ALA A 89 14.24 -0.18 2.11
N LEU A 90 14.13 -0.56 3.39
CA LEU A 90 14.92 0.06 4.46
C LEU A 90 16.41 -0.28 4.37
N ALA A 91 16.76 -1.49 3.91
CA ALA A 91 18.16 -1.86 3.64
C ALA A 91 18.76 -0.99 2.54
N LEU A 92 18.03 -0.76 1.43
CA LEU A 92 18.48 0.16 0.37
C LEU A 92 18.66 1.60 0.87
N ASN A 93 17.83 2.04 1.81
CA ASN A 93 17.95 3.39 2.42
C ASN A 93 19.20 3.53 3.30
N GLN A 94 19.80 2.43 3.76
CA GLN A 94 20.99 2.40 4.59
C GLN A 94 22.27 2.11 3.78
N ASP A 95 22.15 1.52 2.60
CA ASP A 95 23.29 1.19 1.73
C ASP A 95 23.80 2.45 1.00
N ARG A 96 25.04 2.84 1.28
CA ARG A 96 25.69 4.01 0.67
C ARG A 96 25.89 3.89 -0.85
N ASN A 97 25.86 2.67 -1.39
CA ASN A 97 25.97 2.41 -2.83
C ASN A 97 24.61 2.41 -3.53
N SER A 98 23.53 2.46 -2.77
CA SER A 98 22.17 2.48 -3.31
C SER A 98 21.77 3.89 -3.78
N PRO A 99 21.05 4.03 -4.91
CA PRO A 99 20.45 5.30 -5.30
C PRO A 99 19.37 5.78 -4.30
N PHE A 100 18.93 4.90 -3.41
CA PHE A 100 17.95 5.19 -2.36
C PHE A 100 18.60 5.55 -1.01
N PHE A 101 19.93 5.65 -0.94
CA PHE A 101 20.62 6.01 0.30
C PHE A 101 20.11 7.32 0.88
N ASN A 102 19.60 7.28 2.12
CA ASN A 102 18.99 8.42 2.81
C ASN A 102 17.82 9.10 2.06
N LYS A 103 17.13 8.39 1.13
CA LYS A 103 16.01 8.94 0.36
C LYS A 103 14.63 8.56 0.91
N ILE A 104 14.54 7.50 1.70
CA ILE A 104 13.28 7.07 2.33
C ILE A 104 13.13 7.74 3.70
N ASN A 105 11.96 8.34 3.93
CA ASN A 105 11.58 8.80 5.26
C ASN A 105 10.99 7.65 6.06
N SER A 106 11.79 7.04 6.92
CA SER A 106 11.40 5.89 7.76
C SER A 106 10.31 6.20 8.80
N GLN A 107 9.95 7.47 8.99
CA GLN A 107 8.84 7.89 9.84
C GLN A 107 7.52 8.06 9.07
N GLN A 108 7.52 7.88 7.76
CA GLN A 108 6.39 8.10 6.86
C GLN A 108 6.19 6.89 5.94
N ILE A 109 5.77 5.77 6.53
CA ILE A 109 5.61 4.48 5.84
C ILE A 109 4.15 4.05 5.87
N GLY A 110 3.58 3.80 4.69
CA GLY A 110 2.25 3.24 4.51
C GLY A 110 2.29 1.84 3.89
N VAL A 111 1.20 1.11 4.02
CA VAL A 111 1.02 -0.16 3.33
C VAL A 111 -0.37 -0.23 2.71
N ALA A 112 -0.43 -0.72 1.48
CA ALA A 112 -1.68 -0.97 0.79
C ALA A 112 -1.69 -2.36 0.17
N GLY A 113 -2.89 -2.82 -0.18
CA GLY A 113 -3.04 -4.07 -0.89
C GLY A 113 -4.44 -4.27 -1.46
N HIS A 114 -4.54 -5.13 -2.46
CA HIS A 114 -5.79 -5.44 -3.14
C HIS A 114 -6.15 -6.92 -2.94
N SER A 115 -7.43 -7.20 -2.67
CA SER A 115 -7.92 -8.57 -2.49
C SER A 115 -7.14 -9.29 -1.37
N GLN A 116 -6.60 -10.47 -1.61
CA GLN A 116 -5.71 -11.16 -0.69
C GLN A 116 -4.58 -10.24 -0.15
N GLY A 117 -4.05 -9.35 -1.00
CA GLY A 117 -3.05 -8.36 -0.58
C GLY A 117 -3.59 -7.32 0.39
N GLY A 118 -4.89 -7.01 0.35
CA GLY A 118 -5.53 -6.17 1.36
C GLY A 118 -5.48 -6.79 2.75
N MET A 119 -5.71 -8.12 2.83
CA MET A 119 -5.49 -8.89 4.06
C MET A 119 -4.02 -8.89 4.45
N GLY A 120 -3.11 -9.11 3.48
CA GLY A 120 -1.66 -9.09 3.69
C GLY A 120 -1.13 -7.76 4.19
N ALA A 121 -1.68 -6.63 3.72
CA ALA A 121 -1.33 -5.30 4.22
C ALA A 121 -1.67 -5.13 5.71
N VAL A 122 -2.87 -5.57 6.11
CA VAL A 122 -3.27 -5.56 7.54
C VAL A 122 -2.40 -6.53 8.34
N SER A 123 -2.17 -7.76 7.84
CA SER A 123 -1.31 -8.74 8.51
C SER A 123 0.12 -8.21 8.72
N ALA A 124 0.71 -7.55 7.72
CA ALA A 124 2.03 -6.94 7.83
C ALA A 124 2.07 -5.85 8.92
N ALA A 125 1.00 -5.06 9.04
CA ALA A 125 0.89 -4.00 10.05
C ALA A 125 0.53 -4.50 11.46
N ILE A 126 0.29 -5.81 11.64
CA ILE A 126 -0.07 -6.41 12.94
C ILE A 126 1.01 -7.38 13.46
N TYR A 127 1.52 -8.29 12.62
CA TYR A 127 2.19 -9.49 13.10
C TYR A 127 3.70 -9.52 13.00
N TYR A 128 4.31 -8.62 12.24
CA TYR A 128 5.75 -8.67 11.94
C TYR A 128 6.55 -7.70 12.81
N PRO A 129 7.84 -7.97 13.03
CA PRO A 129 8.70 -7.12 13.88
C PRO A 129 8.75 -5.65 13.43
N ASN A 130 8.63 -5.40 12.11
CA ASN A 130 8.63 -4.08 11.52
C ASN A 130 7.23 -3.43 11.42
N SER A 131 6.17 -4.09 11.93
CA SER A 131 4.78 -3.61 11.88
C SER A 131 4.59 -2.21 12.50
N HIS A 132 5.36 -1.90 13.55
CA HIS A 132 5.31 -0.60 14.26
C HIS A 132 5.77 0.60 13.40
N LEU A 133 6.41 0.34 12.27
CA LEU A 133 6.87 1.39 11.34
C LEU A 133 5.74 1.93 10.46
N TYR A 134 4.70 1.15 10.22
CA TYR A 134 3.56 1.62 9.42
C TYR A 134 2.78 2.72 10.16
N LYS A 135 2.35 3.74 9.40
CA LYS A 135 1.59 4.89 9.89
C LYS A 135 0.16 4.92 9.36
N ALA A 136 -0.12 4.22 8.27
CA ALA A 136 -1.44 4.10 7.68
C ALA A 136 -1.54 2.82 6.84
N VAL A 137 -2.75 2.25 6.80
CA VAL A 137 -3.09 1.07 5.98
C VAL A 137 -4.23 1.41 5.03
N PHE A 138 -4.13 0.97 3.77
CA PHE A 138 -5.20 1.07 2.78
C PHE A 138 -5.49 -0.32 2.19
N SER A 139 -6.65 -0.88 2.51
CA SER A 139 -7.10 -2.16 1.98
C SER A 139 -8.16 -1.97 0.91
N VAL A 140 -7.96 -2.62 -0.24
CA VAL A 140 -8.91 -2.63 -1.35
C VAL A 140 -9.53 -4.02 -1.47
N SER A 141 -10.84 -4.08 -1.45
CA SER A 141 -11.63 -5.28 -1.70
C SER A 141 -11.36 -6.45 -0.74
N ALA A 142 -10.85 -6.18 0.46
CA ALA A 142 -10.69 -7.19 1.52
C ALA A 142 -10.67 -6.57 2.92
N GLY A 143 -11.55 -7.04 3.80
CA GLY A 143 -11.43 -6.82 5.24
C GLY A 143 -10.49 -7.84 5.89
N HIS A 144 -10.27 -7.74 7.20
CA HIS A 144 -9.42 -8.64 7.97
C HIS A 144 -10.08 -8.99 9.30
N ASP A 145 -10.10 -10.30 9.65
CA ASP A 145 -10.82 -10.76 10.84
C ASP A 145 -10.18 -10.27 12.17
N GLU A 146 -8.89 -9.96 12.17
CA GLU A 146 -8.18 -9.47 13.35
C GLU A 146 -7.84 -7.98 13.28
N VAL A 147 -8.61 -7.20 12.53
CA VAL A 147 -8.43 -5.75 12.39
C VAL A 147 -8.44 -4.99 13.72
N ALA A 148 -9.06 -5.55 14.76
CA ALA A 148 -9.04 -5.02 16.12
C ALA A 148 -7.62 -4.85 16.71
N LYS A 149 -6.64 -5.61 16.20
CA LYS A 149 -5.23 -5.51 16.61
C LYS A 149 -4.50 -4.34 15.93
N LEU A 150 -5.06 -3.78 14.86
CA LEU A 150 -4.44 -2.69 14.11
C LEU A 150 -4.43 -1.40 14.96
N LYS A 151 -3.29 -0.73 15.03
CA LYS A 151 -3.09 0.45 15.87
C LYS A 151 -2.93 1.76 15.09
N VAL A 152 -3.00 1.68 13.77
CA VAL A 152 -2.82 2.82 12.87
C VAL A 152 -4.10 3.11 12.07
N PRO A 153 -4.26 4.29 11.50
CA PRO A 153 -5.38 4.64 10.61
C PRO A 153 -5.59 3.60 9.52
N TYR A 154 -6.84 3.26 9.25
CA TYR A 154 -7.23 2.21 8.33
C TYR A 154 -8.29 2.68 7.35
N PHE A 155 -8.05 2.52 6.06
CA PHE A 155 -9.03 2.70 5.02
C PHE A 155 -9.37 1.34 4.41
N LEU A 156 -10.63 0.94 4.48
CA LEU A 156 -11.18 -0.20 3.75
C LEU A 156 -12.08 0.30 2.62
N MET A 157 -11.71 0.03 1.39
CA MET A 157 -12.54 0.38 0.23
C MET A 157 -12.98 -0.86 -0.54
N THR A 158 -14.27 -0.97 -0.82
CA THR A 158 -14.86 -2.10 -1.54
C THR A 158 -15.75 -1.62 -2.68
N GLY A 159 -16.03 -2.50 -3.64
CA GLY A 159 -17.01 -2.27 -4.69
C GLY A 159 -18.41 -2.78 -4.31
N THR A 160 -19.30 -2.87 -5.31
CA THR A 160 -20.70 -3.29 -5.09
C THR A 160 -21.21 -4.30 -6.11
N THR A 161 -20.43 -4.70 -7.11
CA THR A 161 -20.91 -5.56 -8.21
C THR A 161 -20.11 -6.83 -8.40
N GLY A 162 -20.68 -7.79 -9.10
CA GLY A 162 -20.03 -9.05 -9.48
C GLY A 162 -19.51 -9.86 -8.30
N ALA A 163 -18.31 -10.38 -8.43
CA ALA A 163 -17.64 -11.19 -7.41
C ALA A 163 -17.35 -10.43 -6.11
N GLU A 164 -17.27 -9.09 -6.16
CA GLU A 164 -17.05 -8.24 -5.00
C GLU A 164 -18.09 -8.44 -3.90
N LYS A 165 -19.35 -8.74 -4.28
CA LYS A 165 -20.44 -9.01 -3.32
C LYS A 165 -20.16 -10.21 -2.40
N PHE A 166 -19.32 -11.13 -2.86
CA PHE A 166 -18.97 -12.35 -2.14
C PHE A 166 -17.57 -12.25 -1.51
N LEU A 167 -16.59 -11.74 -2.26
CA LEU A 167 -15.20 -11.65 -1.84
C LEU A 167 -14.98 -10.57 -0.77
N ALA A 168 -15.65 -9.44 -0.92
CA ALA A 168 -15.70 -8.36 0.06
C ALA A 168 -17.14 -8.15 0.54
N ASN A 169 -17.74 -9.20 1.11
CA ASN A 169 -19.13 -9.20 1.55
C ASN A 169 -19.43 -7.99 2.45
N PRO A 170 -20.51 -7.23 2.18
CA PRO A 170 -20.83 -5.99 2.89
C PRO A 170 -20.99 -6.13 4.39
N GLU A 171 -21.73 -7.15 4.82
CA GLU A 171 -22.01 -7.38 6.24
C GLU A 171 -20.75 -7.80 6.98
N LYS A 172 -19.96 -8.70 6.37
CA LYS A 172 -18.69 -9.14 6.93
C LYS A 172 -17.71 -7.98 7.03
N THR A 173 -17.52 -7.20 5.97
CA THR A 173 -16.58 -6.07 5.98
C THR A 173 -17.00 -4.97 6.95
N LEU A 174 -18.28 -4.70 7.09
CA LEU A 174 -18.81 -3.77 8.09
C LEU A 174 -18.56 -4.29 9.51
N SER A 175 -18.84 -5.57 9.77
CA SER A 175 -18.59 -6.20 11.08
C SER A 175 -17.09 -6.14 11.46
N GLN A 176 -16.21 -6.46 10.51
CA GLN A 176 -14.76 -6.36 10.71
C GLN A 176 -14.34 -4.90 10.99
N PHE A 177 -14.84 -3.94 10.22
CA PHE A 177 -14.55 -2.52 10.40
C PHE A 177 -15.02 -2.00 11.77
N ASN A 178 -16.20 -2.40 12.21
CA ASN A 178 -16.75 -2.04 13.52
C ASN A 178 -15.94 -2.65 14.69
N GLY A 179 -15.15 -3.67 14.42
CA GLY A 179 -14.22 -4.27 15.40
C GLY A 179 -12.92 -3.47 15.60
N LEU A 180 -12.68 -2.42 14.82
CA LEU A 180 -11.49 -1.57 14.98
C LEU A 180 -11.39 -0.97 16.37
N ASN A 181 -10.20 -1.03 16.94
CA ASN A 181 -9.86 -0.40 18.20
C ASN A 181 -8.53 0.34 18.06
N ASN A 182 -8.54 1.37 17.22
CA ASN A 182 -7.40 2.24 16.99
C ASN A 182 -7.74 3.71 17.34
N ASN A 183 -6.73 4.51 17.61
CA ASN A 183 -6.89 5.91 17.98
C ASN A 183 -6.84 6.86 16.77
N GLY A 184 -6.87 6.32 15.55
CA GLY A 184 -6.76 7.09 14.33
C GLY A 184 -8.06 7.19 13.55
N LEU A 185 -8.07 8.10 12.57
CA LEU A 185 -9.12 8.14 11.56
C LEU A 185 -9.20 6.80 10.83
N SER A 186 -10.39 6.24 10.70
CA SER A 186 -10.63 5.05 9.89
C SER A 186 -11.83 5.26 8.99
N VAL A 187 -11.78 4.72 7.78
CA VAL A 187 -12.79 4.91 6.75
C VAL A 187 -13.21 3.57 6.16
N LEU A 188 -14.51 3.32 6.11
CA LEU A 188 -15.10 2.27 5.28
C LEU A 188 -15.87 2.93 4.13
N ALA A 189 -15.42 2.70 2.91
CA ALA A 189 -16.06 3.24 1.71
C ALA A 189 -16.49 2.13 0.76
N ARG A 190 -17.58 2.38 0.04
CA ARG A 190 -18.07 1.47 -1.00
C ARG A 190 -18.31 2.23 -2.30
N ARG A 191 -17.60 1.81 -3.36
CA ARG A 191 -17.79 2.39 -4.67
C ARG A 191 -18.90 1.66 -5.43
N LYS A 192 -19.95 2.42 -5.75
CA LYS A 192 -21.09 1.93 -6.52
C LYS A 192 -20.65 1.45 -7.91
N ASP A 193 -21.33 0.41 -8.41
CA ASP A 193 -21.17 -0.13 -9.76
C ASP A 193 -19.74 -0.51 -10.16
N THR A 194 -18.95 -0.97 -9.17
CA THR A 194 -17.53 -1.34 -9.37
C THR A 194 -17.31 -2.79 -8.91
N GLY A 195 -16.66 -3.58 -9.74
CA GLY A 195 -16.32 -4.99 -9.46
C GLY A 195 -14.95 -5.17 -8.83
N HIS A 196 -14.64 -6.41 -8.41
CA HIS A 196 -13.46 -6.75 -7.61
C HIS A 196 -12.13 -6.31 -8.23
N GLY A 197 -11.90 -6.64 -9.51
CA GLY A 197 -10.66 -6.25 -10.20
C GLY A 197 -10.58 -4.76 -10.55
N GLU A 198 -11.73 -4.12 -10.78
CA GLU A 198 -11.81 -2.70 -11.11
C GLU A 198 -11.50 -1.81 -9.91
N MET A 199 -11.81 -2.30 -8.70
CA MET A 199 -11.58 -1.55 -7.45
C MET A 199 -10.15 -1.09 -7.30
N LEU A 200 -9.18 -1.90 -7.76
CA LEU A 200 -7.77 -1.53 -7.72
C LEU A 200 -7.50 -0.15 -8.36
N TYR A 201 -8.05 0.05 -9.55
CA TYR A 201 -7.85 1.30 -10.30
C TYR A 201 -8.82 2.41 -9.84
N MET A 202 -10.05 2.03 -9.55
CA MET A 202 -11.10 2.97 -9.16
C MET A 202 -10.92 3.54 -7.75
N GLY A 203 -10.19 2.83 -6.88
CA GLY A 203 -9.82 3.30 -5.54
C GLY A 203 -8.55 4.15 -5.48
N ASN A 204 -7.80 4.22 -6.59
CA ASN A 204 -6.45 4.79 -6.59
C ASN A 204 -6.37 6.26 -6.14
N GLY A 205 -7.33 7.12 -6.52
CA GLY A 205 -7.34 8.52 -6.08
C GLY A 205 -7.51 8.66 -4.57
N TYR A 206 -8.38 7.86 -3.97
CA TYR A 206 -8.55 7.83 -2.52
C TYR A 206 -7.31 7.28 -1.80
N MET A 207 -6.63 6.30 -2.40
CA MET A 207 -5.36 5.78 -1.88
C MET A 207 -4.27 6.86 -1.85
N VAL A 208 -4.13 7.63 -2.93
CA VAL A 208 -3.20 8.77 -3.00
C VAL A 208 -3.56 9.80 -1.93
N ALA A 209 -4.81 10.26 -1.87
CA ALA A 209 -5.26 11.25 -0.88
C ALA A 209 -5.04 10.76 0.56
N TRP A 210 -5.33 9.48 0.84
CA TRP A 210 -5.10 8.86 2.12
C TRP A 210 -3.64 8.93 2.56
N PHE A 211 -2.71 8.55 1.69
CA PHE A 211 -1.30 8.59 2.01
C PHE A 211 -0.73 10.02 2.02
N MET A 212 -1.23 10.94 1.19
CA MET A 212 -0.86 12.36 1.29
C MET A 212 -1.26 12.92 2.66
N TYR A 213 -2.47 12.65 3.12
CA TYR A 213 -2.94 13.11 4.43
C TYR A 213 -2.09 12.52 5.57
N HIS A 214 -1.90 11.21 5.61
CA HIS A 214 -1.24 10.54 6.74
C HIS A 214 0.29 10.55 6.70
N LEU A 215 0.89 10.62 5.51
CA LEU A 215 2.35 10.50 5.37
C LEU A 215 3.02 11.82 4.96
N GLN A 216 2.32 12.70 4.23
CA GLN A 216 2.85 14.00 3.82
C GLN A 216 2.27 15.18 4.65
N ASN A 217 1.34 14.90 5.58
CA ASN A 217 0.61 15.90 6.37
C ASN A 217 -0.20 16.89 5.52
N ASP A 218 -0.66 16.47 4.34
CA ASP A 218 -1.48 17.28 3.46
C ASP A 218 -2.93 17.33 3.95
N GLN A 219 -3.31 18.44 4.58
CA GLN A 219 -4.64 18.63 5.15
C GLN A 219 -5.74 18.74 4.08
N GLN A 220 -5.41 19.18 2.87
CA GLN A 220 -6.38 19.28 1.77
C GLN A 220 -6.73 17.88 1.25
N ALA A 221 -5.77 16.98 1.19
CA ALA A 221 -6.01 15.59 0.82
C ALA A 221 -6.97 14.87 1.78
N GLY A 222 -7.03 15.26 3.04
CA GLY A 222 -7.98 14.72 4.03
C GLY A 222 -9.43 15.16 3.84
N GLN A 223 -9.70 16.07 2.90
CA GLN A 223 -11.05 16.56 2.57
C GLN A 223 -11.63 15.89 1.30
N ALA A 224 -10.90 14.96 0.68
CA ALA A 224 -11.23 14.32 -0.59
C ALA A 224 -12.32 13.22 -0.48
#